data_aa247f46db789f861526e7a4fea6df28
#
_entry.id   aa247f46db789f861526e7a4fea6df28
#
_cell.length_a   1.000
_cell.length_b   1.000
_cell.length_c   1.000
_cell.angle_alpha   90.00
_cell.angle_beta   90.00
_cell.angle_gamma   90.00
#
_symmetry.space_group_name_H-M   'P 1'
#
loop_
_entity.id
_entity.type
_entity.pdbx_description
1 polymer ?
#
loop_
_entity_poly.entity_id
_entity_poly.type
_entity_poly.pdbx_seq_one_letter_code
_entity_poly.pdbx_strand_id
1 'polypeptide(L)'
;ASSAREGVKLLLDIYENYGCVAASGVFICDKDEVWYVENCSGTQYVAIKLNNMIFLEPNMAVIGRIDLDDENVIASKDLIAVAKKAGTFVGDEAKNIIDFRASYARISEKMDQRMIDGLNYLNAAYKYDSDALVADNTKFTISNLDASDKLVALYTNIKADRKLDKDDVFGYYKLSSIGKASNQEIEIFQLFKDRPVETATVGWVGVGNMSYNVFVPYYPMLIDSMYSGYQVSTASAKFTTEKPDTFCTYGTSWAQDAEGNWQRVSGFKAYPSNWKDSYYFTFEGLGGYIANADKITGKPLKAEAKAYVADQLAALQQELYKDFVTTDQLAKVDDARALATENGKTMAEKAHKLGVELVEYITKDEALQPSVFTDVKEGAYYVDAVNWGVDKKVTSGKTETTFAPNDSCTRAQAVTFLWRAAGSPEPTASEMTFTDVKADSYYDKAVLWAVENKITSGMSDTLFAPDATCSRSQIVTFLYRMQNSPESKAENPFTDVKADAYYANAVLSVSYTHL
;
A
#
# COMPACT_ATOMS: atom_id res chain seq x y z
N ALA A 1 5.06 22.95 -26.56
CA ALA A 1 3.60 22.81 -26.64
C ALA A 1 2.96 23.92 -25.82
N SER A 2 1.94 24.56 -26.37
CA SER A 2 1.20 25.64 -25.69
C SER A 2 -0.10 25.14 -25.04
N SER A 3 -0.45 23.87 -25.30
CA SER A 3 -1.62 23.19 -24.73
C SER A 3 -1.35 21.70 -24.51
N ALA A 4 -2.16 21.07 -23.66
CA ALA A 4 -2.09 19.62 -23.46
C ALA A 4 -2.27 18.86 -24.76
N ARG A 5 -3.24 19.24 -25.59
CA ARG A 5 -3.49 18.63 -26.90
C ARG A 5 -2.30 18.74 -27.86
N GLU A 6 -1.58 19.86 -27.87
CA GLU A 6 -0.33 20.00 -28.64
C GLU A 6 0.78 19.10 -28.07
N GLY A 7 0.90 19.01 -26.74
CA GLY A 7 1.82 18.09 -26.07
C GLY A 7 1.55 16.64 -26.44
N VAL A 8 0.28 16.23 -26.44
CA VAL A 8 -0.14 14.90 -26.92
C VAL A 8 0.32 14.69 -28.36
N LYS A 9 -0.01 15.58 -29.28
CA LYS A 9 0.39 15.44 -30.71
C LYS A 9 1.90 15.32 -30.89
N LEU A 10 2.69 16.08 -30.13
CA LEU A 10 4.16 15.99 -30.16
C LEU A 10 4.66 14.62 -29.69
N LEU A 11 4.11 14.09 -28.58
CA LEU A 11 4.47 12.75 -28.09
C LEU A 11 4.07 11.67 -29.10
N LEU A 12 2.89 11.78 -29.71
CA LEU A 12 2.40 10.81 -30.69
C LEU A 12 3.23 10.82 -31.99
N ASP A 13 3.69 12.00 -32.43
CA ASP A 13 4.63 12.14 -33.55
C ASP A 13 5.96 11.41 -33.27
N ILE A 14 6.46 11.47 -32.03
CA ILE A 14 7.62 10.72 -31.61
C ILE A 14 7.34 9.20 -31.66
N TYR A 15 6.20 8.73 -31.20
CA TYR A 15 5.84 7.32 -31.26
C TYR A 15 5.69 6.81 -32.69
N GLU A 16 5.08 7.60 -33.59
CA GLU A 16 4.93 7.24 -35.00
C GLU A 16 6.29 7.10 -35.69
N ASN A 17 7.23 8.01 -35.43
CA ASN A 17 8.49 8.08 -36.15
C ASN A 17 9.58 7.18 -35.57
N TYR A 18 9.59 6.96 -34.26
CA TYR A 18 10.69 6.26 -33.57
C TYR A 18 10.23 5.03 -32.79
N GLY A 19 8.94 4.90 -32.53
CA GLY A 19 8.39 3.85 -31.69
C GLY A 19 8.69 4.04 -30.20
N CYS A 20 8.19 3.10 -29.41
CA CYS A 20 8.44 3.01 -27.97
C CYS A 20 8.93 1.60 -27.63
N VAL A 21 10.02 1.50 -26.84
CA VAL A 21 10.64 0.22 -26.50
C VAL A 21 9.82 -0.56 -25.47
N ALA A 22 9.15 0.15 -24.56
CA ALA A 22 8.35 -0.43 -23.48
C ALA A 22 6.93 0.16 -23.50
N ALA A 23 5.96 -0.65 -23.07
CA ALA A 23 4.63 -0.16 -22.80
C ALA A 23 4.67 0.91 -21.71
N SER A 24 3.94 2.00 -21.90
CA SER A 24 3.87 3.10 -20.93
C SER A 24 2.53 3.82 -20.98
N GLY A 25 2.16 4.40 -19.83
CA GLY A 25 1.08 5.36 -19.70
C GLY A 25 1.64 6.75 -19.37
N VAL A 26 1.15 7.79 -20.03
CA VAL A 26 1.58 9.18 -19.84
C VAL A 26 0.38 10.10 -19.68
N PHE A 27 0.35 10.87 -18.59
CA PHE A 27 -0.61 11.96 -18.44
C PHE A 27 -0.02 13.26 -18.97
N ILE A 28 -0.75 13.94 -19.81
CA ILE A 28 -0.41 15.28 -20.33
C ILE A 28 -1.57 16.21 -20.00
N CYS A 29 -1.27 17.28 -19.27
CA CYS A 29 -2.31 18.19 -18.80
C CYS A 29 -1.91 19.66 -18.95
N ASP A 30 -2.94 20.49 -19.09
CA ASP A 30 -2.89 21.92 -18.85
C ASP A 30 -4.07 22.31 -17.94
N LYS A 31 -4.32 23.61 -17.74
CA LYS A 31 -5.42 24.07 -16.90
C LYS A 31 -6.82 23.69 -17.37
N ASP A 32 -6.99 23.33 -18.65
CA ASP A 32 -8.28 23.11 -19.31
C ASP A 32 -8.51 21.65 -19.66
N GLU A 33 -7.45 20.87 -19.95
CA GLU A 33 -7.55 19.50 -20.43
C GLU A 33 -6.57 18.58 -19.71
N VAL A 34 -7.00 17.33 -19.50
CA VAL A 34 -6.17 16.21 -19.08
C VAL A 34 -6.30 15.10 -20.11
N TRP A 35 -5.18 14.65 -20.64
CA TRP A 35 -5.08 13.55 -21.57
C TRP A 35 -4.30 12.40 -20.97
N TYR A 36 -4.73 11.18 -21.24
CA TYR A 36 -3.97 9.97 -20.94
C TYR A 36 -3.56 9.31 -22.26
N VAL A 37 -2.28 9.09 -22.43
CA VAL A 37 -1.68 8.44 -23.61
C VAL A 37 -1.17 7.08 -23.19
N GLU A 38 -1.60 6.03 -23.87
CA GLU A 38 -1.15 4.66 -23.65
C GLU A 38 -0.57 4.07 -24.94
N ASN A 39 0.58 3.42 -24.81
CA ASN A 39 1.16 2.58 -25.85
C ASN A 39 1.46 1.18 -25.29
N CYS A 40 1.39 0.17 -26.16
CA CYS A 40 1.72 -1.21 -25.81
C CYS A 40 3.04 -1.66 -26.46
N SER A 41 4.01 -0.74 -26.55
CA SER A 41 5.27 -0.83 -27.30
C SER A 41 5.12 -0.67 -28.85
N GLY A 42 6.25 -0.45 -29.53
CA GLY A 42 6.24 -0.18 -30.97
C GLY A 42 5.68 1.21 -31.31
N THR A 43 4.93 1.29 -32.41
CA THR A 43 4.39 2.56 -32.95
C THR A 43 2.89 2.73 -32.71
N GLN A 44 2.25 1.78 -32.05
CA GLN A 44 0.81 1.79 -31.82
C GLN A 44 0.47 2.44 -30.48
N TYR A 45 -0.46 3.38 -30.51
CA TYR A 45 -0.86 4.17 -29.33
C TYR A 45 -2.33 4.56 -29.38
N VAL A 46 -2.85 4.93 -28.22
CA VAL A 46 -4.13 5.60 -28.04
C VAL A 46 -3.97 6.72 -27.01
N ALA A 47 -4.50 7.90 -27.30
CA ALA A 47 -4.65 9.00 -26.37
C ALA A 47 -6.13 9.27 -26.14
N ILE A 48 -6.55 9.43 -24.88
CA ILE A 48 -7.92 9.75 -24.52
C ILE A 48 -7.96 11.01 -23.65
N LYS A 49 -8.94 11.88 -23.91
CA LYS A 49 -9.21 13.04 -23.06
C LYS A 49 -10.05 12.60 -21.88
N LEU A 50 -9.58 12.91 -20.66
CA LEU A 50 -10.26 12.58 -19.42
C LEU A 50 -11.20 13.72 -19.02
N ASN A 51 -12.50 13.42 -18.84
CA ASN A 51 -13.52 14.40 -18.51
C ASN A 51 -14.25 14.02 -17.22
N ASN A 52 -14.05 14.81 -16.16
CA ASN A 52 -14.78 14.72 -14.89
C ASN A 52 -14.92 13.29 -14.34
N MET A 53 -13.83 12.57 -14.26
CA MET A 53 -13.77 11.18 -13.83
C MET A 53 -12.60 10.93 -12.86
N ILE A 54 -12.69 9.84 -12.11
CA ILE A 54 -11.54 9.25 -11.43
C ILE A 54 -10.98 8.16 -12.35
N PHE A 55 -9.72 8.32 -12.72
CA PHE A 55 -9.01 7.38 -13.56
C PHE A 55 -7.78 6.88 -12.83
N LEU A 56 -7.67 5.56 -12.66
CA LEU A 56 -6.50 4.90 -12.07
C LEU A 56 -5.77 4.11 -13.14
N GLU A 57 -4.47 4.32 -13.24
CA GLU A 57 -3.58 3.59 -14.12
C GLU A 57 -2.61 2.74 -13.30
N PRO A 58 -2.82 1.41 -13.23
CA PRO A 58 -1.86 0.48 -12.66
C PRO A 58 -0.77 0.13 -13.69
N ASN A 59 0.24 -0.65 -13.29
CA ASN A 59 1.27 -1.14 -14.22
C ASN A 59 0.72 -2.16 -15.24
N MET A 60 -0.32 -1.79 -15.98
CA MET A 60 -0.94 -2.57 -17.05
C MET A 60 -1.67 -1.65 -18.02
N ALA A 61 -1.92 -2.13 -19.24
CA ALA A 61 -2.78 -1.41 -20.17
C ALA A 61 -4.20 -1.30 -19.62
N VAL A 62 -4.79 -0.11 -19.70
CA VAL A 62 -6.10 0.19 -19.11
C VAL A 62 -7.13 0.69 -20.13
N ILE A 63 -6.71 1.15 -21.30
CA ILE A 63 -7.64 1.57 -22.35
C ILE A 63 -8.26 0.33 -22.98
N GLY A 64 -9.55 0.11 -22.73
CA GLY A 64 -10.33 -0.98 -23.32
C GLY A 64 -10.96 -0.57 -24.64
N ARG A 65 -12.28 -0.70 -24.72
CA ARG A 65 -13.06 -0.40 -25.91
C ARG A 65 -13.16 1.10 -26.14
N ILE A 66 -12.81 1.55 -27.34
CA ILE A 66 -12.87 2.93 -27.77
C ILE A 66 -13.49 3.04 -29.16
N ASP A 67 -14.16 4.17 -29.42
CA ASP A 67 -14.61 4.61 -30.72
C ASP A 67 -13.55 5.56 -31.31
N LEU A 68 -12.93 5.17 -32.40
CA LEU A 68 -11.85 5.94 -33.04
C LEU A 68 -12.37 7.22 -33.73
N ASP A 69 -13.69 7.37 -33.90
CA ASP A 69 -14.33 8.59 -34.45
C ASP A 69 -14.70 9.59 -33.33
N ASP A 70 -14.46 9.27 -32.05
CA ASP A 70 -14.70 10.18 -30.92
C ASP A 70 -13.67 11.33 -30.92
N GLU A 71 -14.12 12.57 -30.80
CA GLU A 71 -13.27 13.78 -30.76
C GLU A 71 -12.30 13.83 -29.57
N ASN A 72 -12.58 13.03 -28.53
CA ASN A 72 -11.74 12.86 -27.33
C ASN A 72 -10.75 11.69 -27.45
N VAL A 73 -10.63 11.09 -28.63
CA VAL A 73 -9.71 9.99 -28.93
C VAL A 73 -8.76 10.40 -30.05
N ILE A 74 -7.47 10.13 -29.86
CA ILE A 74 -6.44 10.21 -30.90
C ILE A 74 -5.70 8.88 -30.89
N ALA A 75 -5.64 8.21 -32.04
CA ALA A 75 -5.02 6.89 -32.14
C ALA A 75 -4.15 6.77 -33.39
N SER A 76 -3.28 5.76 -33.42
CA SER A 76 -2.52 5.39 -34.62
C SER A 76 -3.46 5.11 -35.79
N LYS A 77 -3.13 5.62 -36.97
CA LYS A 77 -3.98 5.54 -38.18
C LYS A 77 -4.25 4.11 -38.64
N ASP A 78 -3.31 3.20 -38.38
CA ASP A 78 -3.34 1.81 -38.81
C ASP A 78 -3.67 0.84 -37.67
N LEU A 79 -4.17 1.34 -36.53
CA LEU A 79 -4.41 0.59 -35.30
C LEU A 79 -5.21 -0.71 -35.55
N ILE A 80 -6.37 -0.62 -36.21
CA ILE A 80 -7.18 -1.80 -36.53
C ILE A 80 -6.45 -2.73 -37.52
N ALA A 81 -5.81 -2.17 -38.55
CA ALA A 81 -5.14 -2.96 -39.58
C ALA A 81 -3.97 -3.78 -39.00
N VAL A 82 -3.18 -3.19 -38.12
CA VAL A 82 -2.06 -3.85 -37.45
C VAL A 82 -2.55 -5.00 -36.55
N ALA A 83 -3.58 -4.76 -35.73
CA ALA A 83 -4.17 -5.79 -34.89
C ALA A 83 -4.76 -6.96 -35.69
N LYS A 84 -5.44 -6.67 -36.82
CA LYS A 84 -5.96 -7.70 -37.74
C LYS A 84 -4.84 -8.50 -38.37
N LYS A 85 -3.77 -7.85 -38.82
CA LYS A 85 -2.60 -8.53 -39.40
C LYS A 85 -1.91 -9.45 -38.38
N ALA A 86 -1.91 -9.05 -37.10
CA ALA A 86 -1.39 -9.85 -36.00
C ALA A 86 -2.34 -10.98 -35.55
N GLY A 87 -3.60 -10.97 -36.00
CA GLY A 87 -4.63 -11.92 -35.55
C GLY A 87 -5.16 -11.67 -34.14
N THR A 88 -4.94 -10.47 -33.59
CA THR A 88 -5.29 -10.12 -32.21
C THR A 88 -6.45 -9.10 -32.08
N PHE A 89 -7.02 -8.69 -33.22
CA PHE A 89 -8.08 -7.66 -33.23
C PHE A 89 -9.32 -8.10 -32.44
N VAL A 90 -9.72 -7.27 -31.51
CA VAL A 90 -10.97 -7.34 -30.77
C VAL A 90 -11.72 -6.02 -30.93
N GLY A 91 -12.90 -6.04 -31.54
CA GLY A 91 -13.68 -4.82 -31.78
C GLY A 91 -14.77 -5.00 -32.84
N ASP A 92 -15.27 -3.88 -33.37
CA ASP A 92 -16.26 -3.80 -34.45
C ASP A 92 -15.72 -2.83 -35.53
N GLU A 93 -15.04 -3.39 -36.52
CA GLU A 93 -14.43 -2.59 -37.61
C GLU A 93 -15.45 -1.73 -38.37
N ALA A 94 -16.68 -2.26 -38.55
CA ALA A 94 -17.73 -1.53 -39.30
C ALA A 94 -18.19 -0.25 -38.59
N LYS A 95 -17.94 -0.17 -37.26
CA LYS A 95 -18.23 0.98 -36.42
C LYS A 95 -16.98 1.74 -35.97
N ASN A 96 -15.82 1.43 -36.55
CA ASN A 96 -14.52 1.99 -36.14
C ASN A 96 -14.22 1.87 -34.64
N ILE A 97 -14.60 0.73 -34.03
CA ILE A 97 -14.42 0.44 -32.60
C ILE A 97 -13.36 -0.63 -32.41
N ILE A 98 -12.45 -0.41 -31.47
CA ILE A 98 -11.43 -1.38 -31.04
C ILE A 98 -11.38 -1.46 -29.52
N ASP A 99 -11.16 -2.66 -28.97
CA ASP A 99 -10.66 -2.82 -27.62
C ASP A 99 -9.13 -2.84 -27.66
N PHE A 100 -8.52 -1.72 -27.26
CA PHE A 100 -7.07 -1.52 -27.37
C PHE A 100 -6.31 -2.52 -26.49
N ARG A 101 -6.69 -2.66 -25.23
CA ARG A 101 -6.06 -3.58 -24.30
C ARG A 101 -6.16 -5.04 -24.78
N ALA A 102 -7.36 -5.47 -25.18
CA ALA A 102 -7.57 -6.85 -25.63
C ALA A 102 -6.82 -7.15 -26.95
N SER A 103 -6.60 -6.13 -27.79
CA SER A 103 -5.93 -6.28 -29.09
C SER A 103 -4.40 -6.19 -29.01
N TYR A 104 -3.84 -5.45 -28.02
CA TYR A 104 -2.41 -5.10 -28.00
C TYR A 104 -1.66 -5.50 -26.74
N ALA A 105 -2.34 -5.68 -25.61
CA ALA A 105 -1.69 -5.95 -24.35
C ALA A 105 -1.76 -7.42 -23.92
N ARG A 106 -0.76 -7.83 -23.15
CA ARG A 106 -0.84 -9.09 -22.42
C ARG A 106 -1.72 -8.86 -21.18
N ILE A 107 -2.90 -9.47 -21.17
CA ILE A 107 -3.85 -9.33 -20.06
C ILE A 107 -3.37 -10.17 -18.88
N SER A 108 -3.23 -9.55 -17.70
CA SER A 108 -3.05 -10.27 -16.44
C SER A 108 -4.39 -10.80 -15.94
N GLU A 109 -4.42 -12.03 -15.49
CA GLU A 109 -5.63 -12.65 -14.92
C GLU A 109 -5.92 -12.17 -13.49
N LYS A 110 -4.95 -11.52 -12.82
CA LYS A 110 -5.10 -11.07 -11.42
C LYS A 110 -4.98 -9.56 -11.32
N MET A 111 -5.86 -8.97 -10.53
CA MET A 111 -5.72 -7.58 -10.13
C MET A 111 -4.56 -7.43 -9.14
N ASP A 112 -3.78 -6.37 -9.30
CA ASP A 112 -2.72 -6.00 -8.37
C ASP A 112 -3.33 -5.54 -7.04
N GLN A 113 -2.73 -5.95 -5.91
CA GLN A 113 -3.17 -5.54 -4.58
C GLN A 113 -3.24 -4.01 -4.42
N ARG A 114 -2.36 -3.27 -5.10
CA ARG A 114 -2.39 -1.80 -5.12
C ARG A 114 -3.71 -1.25 -5.65
N MET A 115 -4.28 -1.88 -6.68
CA MET A 115 -5.57 -1.49 -7.22
C MET A 115 -6.69 -1.74 -6.22
N ILE A 116 -6.68 -2.91 -5.57
CA ILE A 116 -7.67 -3.28 -4.57
C ILE A 116 -7.65 -2.28 -3.41
N ASP A 117 -6.48 -2.00 -2.86
CA ASP A 117 -6.31 -1.06 -1.76
C ASP A 117 -6.73 0.36 -2.17
N GLY A 118 -6.36 0.78 -3.37
CA GLY A 118 -6.75 2.07 -3.92
C GLY A 118 -8.25 2.22 -4.12
N LEU A 119 -8.90 1.22 -4.71
CA LEU A 119 -10.35 1.21 -4.89
C LEU A 119 -11.10 1.22 -3.56
N ASN A 120 -10.66 0.41 -2.60
CA ASN A 120 -11.25 0.36 -1.25
C ASN A 120 -11.04 1.69 -0.50
N TYR A 121 -9.91 2.37 -0.70
CA TYR A 121 -9.66 3.70 -0.14
C TYR A 121 -10.58 4.76 -0.73
N LEU A 122 -10.83 4.73 -2.03
CA LEU A 122 -11.69 5.68 -2.72
C LEU A 122 -13.17 5.46 -2.42
N ASN A 123 -13.57 4.22 -2.13
CA ASN A 123 -14.94 3.88 -1.77
C ASN A 123 -14.98 2.63 -0.89
N ALA A 124 -15.24 2.81 0.41
CA ALA A 124 -15.29 1.75 1.40
C ALA A 124 -16.39 0.69 1.13
N ALA A 125 -17.40 1.02 0.31
CA ALA A 125 -18.44 0.06 -0.09
C ALA A 125 -17.95 -0.97 -1.12
N TYR A 126 -16.82 -0.73 -1.78
CA TYR A 126 -16.31 -1.61 -2.84
C TYR A 126 -15.71 -2.90 -2.31
N LYS A 127 -15.42 -3.18 -1.16
CA LYS A 127 -14.93 -4.45 -0.56
C LYS A 127 -14.37 -5.45 -1.59
N TYR A 128 -13.46 -4.98 -2.44
CA TYR A 128 -12.81 -5.83 -3.42
C TYR A 128 -11.82 -6.76 -2.70
N ASP A 129 -11.85 -8.03 -3.07
CA ASP A 129 -10.81 -8.98 -2.75
C ASP A 129 -10.16 -9.51 -4.04
N SER A 130 -9.02 -10.18 -3.89
CA SER A 130 -8.26 -10.69 -5.04
C SER A 130 -9.04 -11.72 -5.88
N ASP A 131 -9.98 -12.43 -5.27
CA ASP A 131 -10.73 -13.51 -5.91
C ASP A 131 -11.97 -12.99 -6.66
N ALA A 132 -12.60 -11.93 -6.16
CA ALA A 132 -13.74 -11.29 -6.81
C ALA A 132 -13.40 -10.66 -8.16
N LEU A 133 -12.12 -10.37 -8.41
CA LEU A 133 -11.61 -9.61 -9.55
C LEU A 133 -11.07 -10.49 -10.70
N VAL A 134 -10.85 -11.77 -10.44
CA VAL A 134 -10.30 -12.72 -11.42
C VAL A 134 -11.34 -13.17 -12.44
N ALA A 135 -12.60 -13.20 -12.07
CA ALA A 135 -13.61 -13.95 -12.83
C ALA A 135 -14.22 -13.18 -14.01
N ASP A 136 -14.07 -11.86 -14.08
CA ASP A 136 -14.85 -11.10 -15.06
C ASP A 136 -14.14 -9.83 -15.54
N ASN A 137 -13.32 -9.98 -16.58
CA ASN A 137 -12.80 -8.84 -17.34
C ASN A 137 -13.91 -7.88 -17.79
N THR A 138 -15.17 -8.33 -17.81
CA THR A 138 -16.34 -7.52 -18.16
C THR A 138 -16.81 -6.63 -17.01
N LYS A 139 -16.49 -6.95 -15.75
CA LYS A 139 -16.84 -6.11 -14.59
C LYS A 139 -15.98 -4.84 -14.48
N PHE A 140 -14.80 -4.83 -15.09
CA PHE A 140 -13.89 -3.69 -15.15
C PHE A 140 -13.85 -3.02 -16.50
N THR A 141 -14.35 -3.64 -17.55
CA THR A 141 -14.74 -2.90 -18.73
C THR A 141 -15.93 -2.04 -18.31
N ILE A 142 -15.92 -0.78 -18.73
CA ILE A 142 -17.01 0.17 -18.47
C ILE A 142 -18.25 -0.26 -19.27
N SER A 143 -18.65 -1.50 -19.12
CA SER A 143 -19.92 -2.01 -19.66
C SER A 143 -21.15 -1.38 -18.98
N ASN A 144 -20.93 -0.57 -17.93
CA ASN A 144 -21.95 0.16 -17.18
C ASN A 144 -21.94 1.66 -17.43
N LEU A 145 -21.12 2.16 -18.35
CA LEU A 145 -21.35 3.48 -18.89
C LEU A 145 -22.65 3.45 -19.69
N ASP A 146 -23.44 4.48 -19.48
CA ASP A 146 -24.62 4.72 -20.30
C ASP A 146 -24.27 4.51 -21.78
N ALA A 147 -25.12 3.87 -22.55
CA ALA A 147 -24.87 3.55 -23.96
C ALA A 147 -24.55 4.76 -24.84
N SER A 148 -24.68 5.97 -24.29
CA SER A 148 -24.27 7.24 -24.88
C SER A 148 -22.77 7.54 -24.76
N ASP A 149 -22.04 6.91 -23.82
CA ASP A 149 -20.62 7.17 -23.63
C ASP A 149 -19.80 6.28 -24.57
N LYS A 150 -19.17 6.89 -25.54
CA LYS A 150 -18.39 6.21 -26.58
C LYS A 150 -17.04 5.70 -26.08
N LEU A 151 -16.49 6.31 -25.03
CA LEU A 151 -15.20 6.00 -24.48
C LEU A 151 -15.31 4.92 -23.39
N VAL A 152 -14.55 3.82 -23.53
CA VAL A 152 -14.47 2.75 -22.55
C VAL A 152 -13.01 2.52 -22.15
N ALA A 153 -12.65 2.90 -20.94
CA ALA A 153 -11.37 2.58 -20.34
C ALA A 153 -11.57 1.70 -19.10
N LEU A 154 -10.62 0.83 -18.82
CA LEU A 154 -10.64 0.04 -17.59
C LEU A 154 -10.60 1.02 -16.41
N TYR A 155 -11.45 0.86 -15.39
CA TYR A 155 -11.49 1.71 -14.18
C TYR A 155 -12.06 3.12 -14.31
N THR A 156 -12.65 3.53 -15.40
CA THR A 156 -13.21 4.88 -15.54
C THR A 156 -14.52 5.11 -14.79
N ASN A 157 -15.18 4.05 -14.32
CA ASN A 157 -16.43 4.16 -13.57
C ASN A 157 -16.24 4.11 -12.06
N ILE A 158 -15.08 4.53 -11.57
CA ILE A 158 -14.81 4.61 -10.14
C ILE A 158 -15.58 5.80 -9.58
N LYS A 159 -16.51 5.51 -8.68
CA LYS A 159 -17.19 6.54 -7.88
C LYS A 159 -16.59 6.53 -6.49
N ALA A 160 -16.01 7.66 -6.08
CA ALA A 160 -15.68 7.84 -4.67
C ALA A 160 -16.97 7.92 -3.83
N ASP A 161 -16.91 7.49 -2.59
CA ASP A 161 -18.01 7.61 -1.62
C ASP A 161 -18.15 9.04 -1.07
N ARG A 162 -17.22 9.91 -1.44
CA ARG A 162 -17.15 11.32 -1.06
C ARG A 162 -16.58 12.18 -2.18
N LYS A 163 -16.71 13.49 -2.05
CA LYS A 163 -15.99 14.43 -2.92
C LYS A 163 -14.50 14.40 -2.54
N LEU A 164 -13.65 14.04 -3.48
CA LEU A 164 -12.20 13.98 -3.26
C LEU A 164 -11.59 15.38 -3.24
N ASP A 165 -10.64 15.58 -2.35
CA ASP A 165 -9.76 16.74 -2.31
C ASP A 165 -8.29 16.32 -2.44
N LYS A 166 -7.35 17.27 -2.27
CA LYS A 166 -5.92 16.97 -2.34
C LYS A 166 -5.44 16.00 -1.26
N ASP A 167 -6.05 16.07 -0.06
CA ASP A 167 -5.65 15.23 1.07
C ASP A 167 -6.09 13.77 0.84
N ASP A 168 -7.22 13.55 0.15
CA ASP A 168 -7.62 12.22 -0.33
C ASP A 168 -6.60 11.66 -1.34
N VAL A 169 -6.11 12.48 -2.28
CA VAL A 169 -5.09 12.04 -3.24
C VAL A 169 -3.78 11.72 -2.51
N PHE A 170 -3.38 12.54 -1.54
CA PHE A 170 -2.18 12.27 -0.74
C PHE A 170 -2.34 10.99 0.09
N GLY A 171 -3.49 10.79 0.72
CA GLY A 171 -3.82 9.56 1.46
C GLY A 171 -3.75 8.32 0.58
N TYR A 172 -4.26 8.40 -0.65
CA TYR A 172 -4.13 7.32 -1.63
C TYR A 172 -2.67 6.92 -1.89
N TYR A 173 -1.80 7.89 -2.16
CA TYR A 173 -0.38 7.62 -2.41
C TYR A 173 0.42 7.25 -1.16
N LYS A 174 -0.12 7.47 0.05
CA LYS A 174 0.47 7.01 1.33
C LYS A 174 0.08 5.59 1.73
N LEU A 175 -0.85 4.94 1.03
CA LEU A 175 -1.16 3.53 1.26
C LEU A 175 0.10 2.67 1.12
N SER A 176 0.33 1.77 2.06
CA SER A 176 1.58 0.99 2.13
C SER A 176 1.86 0.13 0.90
N SER A 177 0.83 -0.30 0.20
CA SER A 177 0.94 -1.03 -1.07
C SER A 177 1.31 -0.13 -2.25
N ILE A 178 0.99 1.17 -2.20
CA ILE A 178 1.19 2.17 -3.25
C ILE A 178 2.43 3.00 -2.97
N GLY A 179 2.51 3.64 -1.79
CA GLY A 179 3.61 4.52 -1.37
C GLY A 179 4.82 3.78 -0.80
N LYS A 180 5.15 2.63 -1.33
CA LYS A 180 6.20 1.72 -0.84
C LYS A 180 7.62 2.22 -1.10
N ALA A 181 8.59 1.63 -0.42
CA ALA A 181 10.01 1.98 -0.52
C ALA A 181 10.63 1.86 -1.93
N SER A 182 10.02 1.08 -2.84
CA SER A 182 10.50 0.96 -4.22
C SER A 182 10.09 2.12 -5.13
N ASN A 183 9.22 3.02 -4.68
CA ASN A 183 8.90 4.24 -5.42
C ASN A 183 10.06 5.22 -5.29
N GLN A 184 10.49 5.78 -6.42
CA GLN A 184 11.56 6.77 -6.42
C GLN A 184 10.99 8.16 -6.13
N GLU A 185 9.90 8.49 -6.80
CA GLU A 185 9.20 9.76 -6.66
C GLU A 185 7.71 9.60 -6.97
N ILE A 186 6.91 10.51 -6.49
CA ILE A 186 5.51 10.69 -6.85
C ILE A 186 5.30 12.18 -7.06
N GLU A 187 4.82 12.54 -8.24
CA GLU A 187 4.42 13.89 -8.58
C GLU A 187 2.91 13.95 -8.78
N ILE A 188 2.28 14.94 -8.15
CA ILE A 188 0.85 15.21 -8.25
C ILE A 188 0.69 16.63 -8.77
N PHE A 189 -0.07 16.80 -9.86
CA PHE A 189 -0.35 18.10 -10.43
C PHE A 189 -1.79 18.51 -10.12
N GLN A 190 -1.94 19.60 -9.37
CA GLN A 190 -3.22 20.23 -9.07
C GLN A 190 -3.42 21.42 -10.02
N LEU A 191 -4.52 21.39 -10.78
CA LEU A 191 -4.80 22.36 -11.83
C LEU A 191 -5.88 23.35 -11.39
N PHE A 192 -5.66 24.63 -11.66
CA PHE A 192 -6.55 25.73 -11.32
C PHE A 192 -6.90 26.56 -12.57
N LYS A 193 -8.11 26.38 -13.09
CA LYS A 193 -8.57 27.00 -14.35
C LYS A 193 -8.55 28.53 -14.32
N ASP A 194 -8.83 29.11 -13.14
CA ASP A 194 -9.02 30.57 -12.98
C ASP A 194 -7.71 31.30 -12.62
N ARG A 195 -6.56 30.64 -12.67
CA ARG A 195 -5.26 31.25 -12.37
C ARG A 195 -4.47 31.59 -13.64
N PRO A 196 -3.54 32.57 -13.55
CA PRO A 196 -2.54 32.81 -14.60
C PRO A 196 -1.77 31.50 -14.90
N VAL A 197 -1.31 31.34 -16.15
CA VAL A 197 -0.67 30.10 -16.62
C VAL A 197 0.54 29.69 -15.77
N GLU A 198 1.30 30.67 -15.27
CA GLU A 198 2.49 30.47 -14.44
C GLU A 198 2.18 29.83 -13.09
N THR A 199 0.98 30.04 -12.57
CA THR A 199 0.51 29.55 -11.27
C THR A 199 -0.72 28.65 -11.36
N ALA A 200 -1.19 28.35 -12.56
CA ALA A 200 -2.36 27.50 -12.81
C ALA A 200 -2.11 26.04 -12.40
N THR A 201 -0.86 25.60 -12.35
CA THR A 201 -0.46 24.29 -11.90
C THR A 201 0.34 24.40 -10.61
N VAL A 202 -0.07 23.65 -9.59
CA VAL A 202 0.74 23.39 -8.39
C VAL A 202 1.20 21.95 -8.46
N GLY A 203 2.51 21.74 -8.50
CA GLY A 203 3.14 20.43 -8.35
C GLY A 203 3.32 20.11 -6.87
N TRP A 204 3.08 18.86 -6.51
CA TRP A 204 3.32 18.30 -5.19
C TRP A 204 4.26 17.12 -5.35
N VAL A 205 5.48 17.25 -4.85
CA VAL A 205 6.50 16.22 -5.00
C VAL A 205 6.77 15.50 -3.70
N GLY A 206 6.81 14.17 -3.77
CA GLY A 206 7.28 13.30 -2.71
C GLY A 206 8.34 12.35 -3.28
N VAL A 207 9.50 12.29 -2.64
CA VAL A 207 10.64 11.49 -3.11
C VAL A 207 10.99 10.42 -2.09
N GLY A 208 11.07 9.16 -2.50
CA GLY A 208 11.31 8.03 -1.63
C GLY A 208 10.02 7.35 -1.13
N ASN A 209 10.04 6.79 0.08
CA ASN A 209 8.91 6.06 0.65
C ASN A 209 7.77 7.00 1.07
N MET A 210 6.69 7.04 0.31
CA MET A 210 5.58 7.97 0.55
C MET A 210 4.72 7.63 1.77
N SER A 211 4.72 6.39 2.25
CA SER A 211 4.01 6.05 3.50
C SER A 211 4.55 6.83 4.71
N TYR A 212 5.80 7.29 4.64
CA TYR A 212 6.49 8.05 5.68
C TYR A 212 7.16 9.30 5.11
N ASN A 213 6.42 10.09 4.34
CA ASN A 213 6.92 11.29 3.71
C ASN A 213 5.82 12.38 3.67
N VAL A 214 6.18 13.54 3.15
CA VAL A 214 5.27 14.65 2.86
C VAL A 214 5.33 15.01 1.38
N PHE A 215 4.30 15.68 0.90
CA PHE A 215 4.25 16.26 -0.43
C PHE A 215 4.64 17.74 -0.34
N VAL A 216 5.75 18.09 -0.98
CA VAL A 216 6.28 19.46 -1.01
C VAL A 216 5.70 20.19 -2.22
N PRO A 217 5.01 21.33 -2.04
CA PRO A 217 4.42 22.09 -3.14
C PRO A 217 5.44 22.96 -3.88
N TYR A 218 5.19 23.17 -5.18
CA TYR A 218 5.94 24.10 -6.02
C TYR A 218 5.11 24.54 -7.24
N TYR A 219 5.53 25.60 -7.91
CA TYR A 219 4.94 26.05 -9.17
C TYR A 219 5.81 25.61 -10.35
N PRO A 220 5.52 24.52 -11.06
CA PRO A 220 6.39 23.95 -12.09
C PRO A 220 6.63 24.87 -13.27
N MET A 221 5.71 25.79 -13.59
CA MET A 221 5.82 26.75 -14.68
C MET A 221 6.52 28.06 -14.28
N LEU A 222 6.84 28.24 -13.00
CA LEU A 222 7.38 29.49 -12.50
C LEU A 222 8.78 29.36 -11.90
N ILE A 223 9.13 28.22 -11.27
CA ILE A 223 10.43 28.05 -10.62
C ILE A 223 11.57 27.83 -11.61
N ASP A 224 12.76 28.26 -11.24
CA ASP A 224 13.99 28.06 -12.03
C ASP A 224 14.73 26.76 -11.66
N SER A 225 14.60 26.30 -10.42
CA SER A 225 15.31 25.13 -9.92
C SER A 225 14.63 24.55 -8.69
N MET A 226 14.83 23.27 -8.49
CA MET A 226 14.39 22.53 -7.32
C MET A 226 15.45 22.54 -6.20
N TYR A 227 15.06 22.07 -5.03
CA TYR A 227 15.97 21.87 -3.90
C TYR A 227 17.10 20.88 -4.25
N SER A 228 18.35 21.23 -3.93
CA SER A 228 19.53 20.42 -4.30
C SER A 228 19.56 19.04 -3.63
N GLY A 229 18.92 18.88 -2.47
CA GLY A 229 18.81 17.59 -1.78
C GLY A 229 17.99 16.53 -2.54
N TYR A 230 17.22 16.92 -3.57
CA TYR A 230 16.57 15.97 -4.50
C TYR A 230 17.54 15.34 -5.49
N GLN A 231 18.72 15.92 -5.68
CA GLN A 231 19.72 15.33 -6.57
C GLN A 231 20.15 13.96 -6.04
N VAL A 232 20.14 12.98 -6.91
CA VAL A 232 20.61 11.63 -6.57
C VAL A 232 22.09 11.70 -6.25
N SER A 233 22.47 11.20 -5.07
CA SER A 233 23.89 11.03 -4.74
C SER A 233 24.55 10.11 -5.77
N THR A 234 25.77 10.42 -6.19
CA THR A 234 26.59 9.53 -7.03
C THR A 234 26.96 8.23 -6.33
N ALA A 235 26.84 8.17 -4.99
CA ALA A 235 27.00 6.97 -4.20
C ALA A 235 25.70 6.19 -4.15
N SER A 236 25.75 4.91 -4.53
CA SER A 236 24.62 3.99 -4.46
C SER A 236 24.57 3.27 -3.13
N ALA A 237 23.37 2.99 -2.62
CA ALA A 237 23.22 2.06 -1.52
C ALA A 237 23.61 0.64 -1.98
N LYS A 238 24.31 -0.11 -1.13
CA LYS A 238 24.82 -1.44 -1.44
C LYS A 238 24.03 -2.50 -0.73
N PHE A 239 23.66 -3.55 -1.44
CA PHE A 239 23.04 -4.72 -0.84
C PHE A 239 24.10 -5.67 -0.28
N THR A 240 23.87 -6.20 0.93
CA THR A 240 24.73 -7.17 1.61
C THR A 240 23.88 -8.16 2.41
N THR A 241 24.35 -9.39 2.53
CA THR A 241 23.69 -10.44 3.35
C THR A 241 24.04 -10.30 4.83
N GLU A 242 25.16 -9.65 5.16
CA GLU A 242 25.57 -9.38 6.53
C GLU A 242 25.17 -7.95 6.92
N LYS A 243 24.80 -7.77 8.19
CA LYS A 243 24.45 -6.45 8.73
C LYS A 243 25.67 -5.53 8.71
N PRO A 244 25.59 -4.38 8.02
CA PRO A 244 26.67 -3.40 8.02
C PRO A 244 26.68 -2.58 9.33
N ASP A 245 27.83 -2.01 9.66
CA ASP A 245 27.99 -1.09 10.80
C ASP A 245 27.40 0.32 10.52
N THR A 246 27.10 0.61 9.25
CA THR A 246 26.52 1.90 8.82
C THR A 246 25.00 1.83 8.82
N PHE A 247 24.34 3.00 8.69
CA PHE A 247 22.88 3.05 8.55
C PHE A 247 22.42 2.15 7.39
N CYS A 248 21.43 1.32 7.68
CA CYS A 248 20.91 0.36 6.71
C CYS A 248 19.41 0.13 6.91
N THR A 249 18.76 -0.38 5.87
CA THR A 249 17.43 -1.00 5.92
C THR A 249 17.53 -2.48 5.60
N TYR A 250 16.42 -3.22 5.74
CA TYR A 250 16.35 -4.63 5.41
C TYR A 250 15.29 -4.88 4.34
N GLY A 251 15.56 -5.82 3.43
CA GLY A 251 14.62 -6.14 2.36
C GLY A 251 15.13 -7.26 1.46
N THR A 252 14.53 -7.36 0.29
CA THR A 252 14.91 -8.36 -0.72
C THR A 252 15.51 -7.68 -1.94
N SER A 253 16.53 -8.29 -2.52
CA SER A 253 17.12 -7.90 -3.79
C SER A 253 17.29 -9.10 -4.70
N TRP A 254 17.61 -8.86 -5.96
CA TRP A 254 18.02 -9.91 -6.88
C TRP A 254 19.54 -10.08 -6.82
N ALA A 255 20.00 -11.32 -6.67
CA ALA A 255 21.42 -11.68 -6.74
C ALA A 255 21.59 -12.95 -7.57
N GLN A 256 22.79 -13.11 -8.17
CA GLN A 256 23.13 -14.35 -8.85
C GLN A 256 23.68 -15.35 -7.85
N ASP A 257 23.26 -16.61 -7.99
CA ASP A 257 23.89 -17.74 -7.29
C ASP A 257 25.24 -18.11 -7.93
N ALA A 258 25.89 -19.14 -7.42
CA ALA A 258 27.19 -19.60 -7.91
C ALA A 258 27.15 -20.08 -9.38
N GLU A 259 26.00 -20.51 -9.85
CA GLU A 259 25.71 -20.98 -11.21
C GLU A 259 25.29 -19.84 -12.16
N GLY A 260 25.16 -18.59 -11.64
CA GLY A 260 24.78 -17.40 -12.42
C GLY A 260 23.28 -17.20 -12.59
N ASN A 261 22.43 -17.98 -11.91
CA ASN A 261 20.99 -17.80 -11.95
C ASN A 261 20.55 -16.68 -11.02
N TRP A 262 19.61 -15.84 -11.47
CA TRP A 262 19.03 -14.79 -10.67
C TRP A 262 18.02 -15.34 -9.66
N GLN A 263 18.24 -15.06 -8.38
CA GLN A 263 17.33 -15.39 -7.30
C GLN A 263 17.08 -14.20 -6.36
N ARG A 264 15.94 -14.24 -5.68
CA ARG A 264 15.64 -13.24 -4.65
C ARG A 264 16.33 -13.63 -3.35
N VAL A 265 17.12 -12.72 -2.82
CA VAL A 265 17.79 -12.88 -1.53
C VAL A 265 17.36 -11.79 -0.57
N SER A 266 17.24 -12.14 0.70
CA SER A 266 16.96 -11.19 1.77
C SER A 266 18.28 -10.73 2.40
N GLY A 267 18.33 -9.45 2.80
CA GLY A 267 19.55 -8.89 3.38
C GLY A 267 19.40 -7.40 3.68
N PHE A 268 20.52 -6.75 3.86
CA PHE A 268 20.61 -5.34 4.25
C PHE A 268 20.94 -4.46 3.06
N LYS A 269 20.32 -3.30 3.01
CA LYS A 269 20.65 -2.22 2.10
C LYS A 269 21.46 -1.18 2.89
N ALA A 270 22.79 -1.20 2.73
CA ALA A 270 23.70 -0.26 3.36
C ALA A 270 23.68 1.08 2.63
N TYR A 271 23.43 2.16 3.35
CA TYR A 271 23.42 3.51 2.79
C TYR A 271 24.82 4.13 2.79
N PRO A 272 25.12 5.02 1.84
CA PRO A 272 26.37 5.76 1.86
C PRO A 272 26.47 6.66 3.12
N SER A 273 27.67 6.99 3.55
CA SER A 273 27.92 7.79 4.77
C SER A 273 27.26 9.17 4.73
N ASN A 274 27.05 9.72 3.53
CA ASN A 274 26.40 11.00 3.29
C ASN A 274 24.89 10.87 2.95
N TRP A 275 24.22 9.81 3.38
CA TRP A 275 22.80 9.62 3.13
C TRP A 275 21.92 10.78 3.61
N LYS A 276 22.36 11.50 4.65
CA LYS A 276 21.68 12.68 5.20
C LYS A 276 21.66 13.87 4.24
N ASP A 277 22.47 13.89 3.20
CA ASP A 277 22.48 14.95 2.20
C ASP A 277 21.47 14.68 1.07
N SER A 278 20.91 13.47 1.01
CA SER A 278 19.96 13.03 0.00
C SER A 278 18.55 12.91 0.56
N TYR A 279 17.63 13.70 0.04
CA TYR A 279 16.21 13.61 0.36
C TYR A 279 15.66 12.20 0.13
N TYR A 280 16.02 11.60 -1.02
CA TYR A 280 15.62 10.24 -1.37
C TYR A 280 16.07 9.21 -0.32
N PHE A 281 17.37 9.19 0.02
CA PHE A 281 17.88 8.22 0.99
C PHE A 281 17.33 8.44 2.39
N THR A 282 17.05 9.68 2.76
CA THR A 282 16.44 10.01 4.05
C THR A 282 15.05 9.36 4.17
N PHE A 283 14.16 9.59 3.22
CA PHE A 283 12.79 9.09 3.32
C PHE A 283 12.63 7.62 2.91
N GLU A 284 13.44 7.14 1.96
CA GLU A 284 13.50 5.70 1.67
C GLU A 284 14.04 4.94 2.89
N GLY A 285 15.06 5.48 3.55
CA GLY A 285 15.64 4.95 4.78
C GLY A 285 14.67 4.98 5.96
N LEU A 286 13.96 6.09 6.17
CA LEU A 286 12.96 6.24 7.23
C LEU A 286 11.88 5.15 7.12
N GLY A 287 11.25 5.03 5.96
CA GLY A 287 10.18 4.05 5.75
C GLY A 287 10.70 2.61 5.77
N GLY A 288 11.86 2.35 5.17
CA GLY A 288 12.50 1.03 5.16
C GLY A 288 12.90 0.55 6.56
N TYR A 289 13.39 1.46 7.41
CA TYR A 289 13.73 1.14 8.80
C TYR A 289 12.47 0.87 9.64
N ILE A 290 11.44 1.72 9.53
CA ILE A 290 10.18 1.53 10.26
C ILE A 290 9.54 0.18 9.93
N ALA A 291 9.60 -0.23 8.66
CA ALA A 291 9.02 -1.50 8.21
C ALA A 291 9.80 -2.73 8.68
N ASN A 292 11.09 -2.59 8.98
CA ASN A 292 11.99 -3.74 9.19
C ASN A 292 12.94 -3.56 10.40
N ALA A 293 12.57 -2.73 11.37
CA ALA A 293 13.42 -2.48 12.56
C ALA A 293 13.79 -3.78 13.29
N ASP A 294 12.85 -4.73 13.38
CA ASP A 294 13.04 -6.06 13.97
C ASP A 294 14.10 -6.87 13.23
N LYS A 295 14.13 -6.82 11.90
CA LYS A 295 15.15 -7.51 11.09
C LYS A 295 16.53 -6.84 11.18
N ILE A 296 16.55 -5.53 11.44
CA ILE A 296 17.79 -4.74 11.52
C ILE A 296 18.40 -4.83 12.91
N THR A 297 17.58 -4.78 13.95
CA THR A 297 18.03 -4.64 15.36
C THR A 297 17.68 -5.83 16.25
N GLY A 298 16.85 -6.76 15.75
CA GLY A 298 16.23 -7.81 16.57
C GLY A 298 15.09 -7.33 17.46
N LYS A 299 14.75 -6.03 17.39
CA LYS A 299 13.70 -5.41 18.20
C LYS A 299 12.78 -4.57 17.34
N PRO A 300 11.45 -4.75 17.41
CA PRO A 300 10.52 -3.90 16.70
C PRO A 300 10.49 -2.49 17.30
N LEU A 301 10.08 -1.52 16.47
CA LEU A 301 9.80 -0.16 16.96
C LEU A 301 8.58 -0.16 17.88
N LYS A 302 8.62 0.68 18.91
CA LYS A 302 7.46 0.97 19.76
C LYS A 302 6.32 1.57 18.95
N ALA A 303 5.08 1.27 19.31
CA ALA A 303 3.90 1.87 18.66
C ALA A 303 3.90 3.40 18.79
N GLU A 304 4.32 3.92 19.95
CA GLU A 304 4.46 5.35 20.22
C GLU A 304 5.52 6.01 19.33
N ALA A 305 6.61 5.32 19.02
CA ALA A 305 7.64 5.84 18.13
C ALA A 305 7.11 5.96 16.68
N LYS A 306 6.35 4.96 16.21
CA LYS A 306 5.68 5.01 14.90
C LYS A 306 4.63 6.12 14.84
N ALA A 307 3.81 6.26 15.89
CA ALA A 307 2.81 7.32 16.01
C ALA A 307 3.46 8.70 16.01
N TYR A 308 4.54 8.89 16.77
CA TYR A 308 5.28 10.14 16.79
C TYR A 308 5.77 10.54 15.38
N VAL A 309 6.36 9.61 14.63
CA VAL A 309 6.80 9.88 13.25
C VAL A 309 5.60 10.31 12.38
N ALA A 310 4.48 9.59 12.46
CA ALA A 310 3.28 9.92 11.68
C ALA A 310 2.74 11.32 12.04
N ASP A 311 2.68 11.66 13.32
CA ASP A 311 2.20 12.95 13.82
C ASP A 311 3.12 14.10 13.36
N GLN A 312 4.45 13.93 13.44
CA GLN A 312 5.40 14.94 12.98
C GLN A 312 5.28 15.20 11.46
N LEU A 313 5.14 14.14 10.66
CA LEU A 313 4.94 14.27 9.21
C LEU A 313 3.59 14.90 8.86
N ALA A 314 2.53 14.58 9.61
CA ALA A 314 1.22 15.20 9.43
C ALA A 314 1.26 16.69 9.79
N ALA A 315 1.88 17.05 10.92
CA ALA A 315 2.06 18.44 11.33
C ALA A 315 2.85 19.25 10.29
N LEU A 316 3.96 18.68 9.81
CA LEU A 316 4.74 19.33 8.75
C LEU A 316 3.93 19.53 7.47
N GLN A 317 3.12 18.56 7.05
CA GLN A 317 2.29 18.71 5.85
C GLN A 317 1.35 19.91 5.98
N GLN A 318 0.78 20.14 7.17
CA GLN A 318 -0.08 21.31 7.42
C GLN A 318 0.71 22.62 7.41
N GLU A 319 1.94 22.62 7.93
CA GLU A 319 2.83 23.78 7.83
C GLU A 319 3.19 24.10 6.38
N LEU A 320 3.52 23.10 5.56
CA LEU A 320 3.81 23.31 4.15
C LEU A 320 2.61 23.91 3.39
N TYR A 321 1.38 23.52 3.73
CA TYR A 321 0.18 24.15 3.16
C TYR A 321 0.06 25.63 3.51
N LYS A 322 0.37 25.98 4.76
CA LYS A 322 0.31 27.35 5.26
C LYS A 322 1.42 28.23 4.71
N ASP A 323 2.63 27.68 4.60
CA ASP A 323 3.85 28.40 4.24
C ASP A 323 4.05 28.50 2.72
N PHE A 324 3.25 27.76 1.92
CA PHE A 324 3.32 27.82 0.46
C PHE A 324 2.88 29.20 -0.03
N VAL A 325 3.75 29.85 -0.81
CA VAL A 325 3.49 31.18 -1.35
C VAL A 325 2.27 31.22 -2.23
N THR A 326 1.34 32.13 -1.93
CA THR A 326 0.09 32.27 -2.67
C THR A 326 0.26 33.08 -3.94
N THR A 327 -0.69 32.92 -4.88
CA THR A 327 -0.76 33.74 -6.11
C THR A 327 -0.85 35.24 -5.81
N ASP A 328 -1.56 35.62 -4.73
CA ASP A 328 -1.68 37.03 -4.31
C ASP A 328 -0.36 37.62 -3.78
N GLN A 329 0.47 36.79 -3.14
CA GLN A 329 1.81 37.20 -2.71
C GLN A 329 2.75 37.35 -3.88
N LEU A 330 2.72 36.39 -4.83
CA LEU A 330 3.50 36.42 -6.07
C LEU A 330 3.16 37.64 -6.93
N ALA A 331 1.88 38.03 -7.02
CA ALA A 331 1.44 39.18 -7.79
C ALA A 331 1.90 40.54 -7.23
N LYS A 332 2.42 40.58 -5.98
CA LYS A 332 2.84 41.83 -5.29
C LYS A 332 4.35 42.06 -5.28
N VAL A 333 5.13 41.19 -5.90
CA VAL A 333 6.59 41.28 -5.95
C VAL A 333 7.07 41.48 -7.38
N ASP A 334 8.20 42.16 -7.53
CA ASP A 334 8.81 42.40 -8.85
C ASP A 334 9.38 41.10 -9.47
N ASP A 335 9.86 40.17 -8.62
CA ASP A 335 10.40 38.90 -9.06
C ASP A 335 9.65 37.70 -8.42
N ALA A 336 8.49 37.41 -8.98
CA ALA A 336 7.67 36.28 -8.55
C ALA A 336 8.37 34.93 -8.72
N ARG A 337 9.25 34.82 -9.74
CA ARG A 337 10.01 33.59 -10.04
C ARG A 337 11.02 33.29 -8.95
N ALA A 338 11.81 34.30 -8.55
CA ALA A 338 12.75 34.14 -7.46
C ALA A 338 12.04 33.77 -6.15
N LEU A 339 10.92 34.46 -5.82
CA LEU A 339 10.16 34.16 -4.62
C LEU A 339 9.59 32.74 -4.63
N ALA A 340 8.98 32.29 -5.72
CA ALA A 340 8.44 30.94 -5.84
C ALA A 340 9.54 29.87 -5.75
N THR A 341 10.69 30.11 -6.38
CA THR A 341 11.86 29.21 -6.36
C THR A 341 12.41 29.05 -4.95
N GLU A 342 12.61 30.16 -4.23
CA GLU A 342 13.14 30.13 -2.88
C GLU A 342 12.15 29.52 -1.88
N ASN A 343 10.87 29.83 -2.01
CA ASN A 343 9.83 29.23 -1.17
C ASN A 343 9.79 27.70 -1.34
N GLY A 344 9.80 27.19 -2.58
CA GLY A 344 9.82 25.74 -2.83
C GLY A 344 11.07 25.05 -2.25
N LYS A 345 12.24 25.68 -2.37
CA LYS A 345 13.50 25.16 -1.78
C LYS A 345 13.44 25.14 -0.25
N THR A 346 13.00 26.21 0.36
CA THR A 346 12.86 26.30 1.83
C THR A 346 11.95 25.25 2.39
N MET A 347 10.82 25.00 1.74
CA MET A 347 9.88 23.95 2.17
C MET A 347 10.47 22.54 2.02
N ALA A 348 11.18 22.27 0.92
CA ALA A 348 11.86 21.00 0.71
C ALA A 348 12.99 20.78 1.72
N GLU A 349 13.76 21.81 2.02
CA GLU A 349 14.82 21.77 3.04
C GLU A 349 14.23 21.49 4.43
N LYS A 350 13.13 22.17 4.80
CA LYS A 350 12.41 21.92 6.05
C LYS A 350 11.93 20.48 6.17
N ALA A 351 11.38 19.92 5.08
CA ALA A 351 10.93 18.53 5.04
C ALA A 351 12.12 17.56 5.16
N HIS A 352 13.20 17.81 4.45
CA HIS A 352 14.42 17.01 4.49
C HIS A 352 15.03 16.96 5.89
N LYS A 353 15.18 18.14 6.53
CA LYS A 353 15.70 18.26 7.89
C LYS A 353 14.89 17.45 8.88
N LEU A 354 13.56 17.58 8.87
CA LEU A 354 12.69 16.75 9.71
C LEU A 354 12.88 15.26 9.42
N GLY A 355 12.96 14.86 8.15
CA GLY A 355 13.22 13.46 7.77
C GLY A 355 14.50 12.91 8.41
N VAL A 356 15.61 13.66 8.38
CA VAL A 356 16.86 13.28 9.05
C VAL A 356 16.67 13.14 10.56
N GLU A 357 16.03 14.11 11.21
CA GLU A 357 15.74 14.09 12.64
C GLU A 357 14.88 12.87 13.03
N LEU A 358 13.92 12.51 12.20
CA LEU A 358 13.07 11.33 12.42
C LEU A 358 13.84 10.01 12.26
N VAL A 359 14.75 9.90 11.28
CA VAL A 359 15.64 8.74 11.17
C VAL A 359 16.53 8.63 12.40
N GLU A 360 17.14 9.73 12.84
CA GLU A 360 17.96 9.76 14.04
C GLU A 360 17.17 9.39 15.31
N TYR A 361 15.89 9.75 15.37
CA TYR A 361 15.01 9.39 16.48
C TYR A 361 14.70 7.89 16.50
N ILE A 362 14.26 7.32 15.37
CA ILE A 362 13.82 5.91 15.32
C ILE A 362 14.98 4.91 15.42
N THR A 363 16.22 5.35 15.15
CA THR A 363 17.40 4.48 15.24
C THR A 363 17.99 4.41 16.65
N LYS A 364 17.46 5.17 17.62
CA LYS A 364 17.88 5.08 19.03
C LYS A 364 17.23 3.87 19.72
N ASP A 365 17.95 3.25 20.64
CA ASP A 365 17.45 2.13 21.45
C ASP A 365 16.14 2.46 22.19
N GLU A 366 15.96 3.71 22.59
CA GLU A 366 14.76 4.21 23.28
C GLU A 366 13.48 4.10 22.41
N ALA A 367 13.61 4.14 21.08
CA ALA A 367 12.50 3.97 20.15
C ALA A 367 12.15 2.49 19.92
N LEU A 368 13.04 1.57 20.30
CA LEU A 368 12.85 0.14 20.15
C LEU A 368 12.13 -0.43 21.38
N GLN A 369 11.33 -1.46 21.16
CA GLN A 369 10.71 -2.18 22.27
C GLN A 369 11.82 -2.91 23.04
N PRO A 370 11.88 -2.79 24.37
CA PRO A 370 12.76 -3.66 25.13
C PRO A 370 12.31 -5.10 24.91
N SER A 371 13.27 -6.03 24.83
CA SER A 371 12.94 -7.45 24.97
C SER A 371 12.41 -7.65 26.39
N VAL A 372 11.10 -7.79 26.55
CA VAL A 372 10.47 -7.91 27.87
C VAL A 372 10.87 -9.24 28.51
N PHE A 373 11.11 -10.27 27.69
CA PHE A 373 11.37 -11.62 28.16
C PHE A 373 12.75 -12.10 27.77
N THR A 374 13.49 -12.59 28.78
CA THR A 374 14.87 -13.09 28.59
C THR A 374 14.95 -14.42 27.84
N ASP A 375 13.86 -15.16 27.77
CA ASP A 375 13.74 -16.47 27.12
C ASP A 375 13.12 -16.40 25.71
N VAL A 376 12.72 -15.21 25.26
CA VAL A 376 12.30 -14.96 23.88
C VAL A 376 13.54 -14.63 23.06
N LYS A 377 14.03 -15.62 22.32
CA LYS A 377 15.25 -15.49 21.52
C LYS A 377 15.04 -14.55 20.35
N GLU A 378 15.98 -13.64 20.19
CA GLU A 378 16.07 -12.75 19.04
C GLU A 378 16.05 -13.56 17.73
N GLY A 379 15.27 -13.09 16.72
CA GLY A 379 15.14 -13.78 15.44
C GLY A 379 14.26 -15.04 15.44
N ALA A 380 13.71 -15.46 16.58
CA ALA A 380 12.74 -16.55 16.58
C ALA A 380 11.44 -16.13 15.87
N TYR A 381 10.81 -17.06 15.13
CA TYR A 381 9.61 -16.80 14.32
C TYR A 381 8.41 -16.23 15.10
N TYR A 382 8.42 -16.38 16.43
CA TYR A 382 7.34 -15.92 17.33
C TYR A 382 7.62 -14.58 18.02
N VAL A 383 8.78 -13.95 17.83
CA VAL A 383 9.16 -12.70 18.52
C VAL A 383 8.13 -11.59 18.28
N ASP A 384 7.74 -11.38 17.03
CA ASP A 384 6.79 -10.34 16.67
C ASP A 384 5.40 -10.59 17.29
N ALA A 385 4.97 -11.84 17.31
CA ALA A 385 3.70 -12.24 17.93
C ALA A 385 3.72 -12.03 19.45
N VAL A 386 4.83 -12.34 20.13
CA VAL A 386 5.00 -12.11 21.57
C VAL A 386 4.99 -10.62 21.87
N ASN A 387 5.77 -9.83 21.14
CA ASN A 387 5.84 -8.37 21.32
C ASN A 387 4.48 -7.70 21.07
N TRP A 388 3.78 -8.10 20.01
CA TRP A 388 2.41 -7.66 19.74
C TRP A 388 1.47 -8.03 20.89
N GLY A 389 1.56 -9.26 21.38
CA GLY A 389 0.74 -9.74 22.49
C GLY A 389 0.94 -8.94 23.78
N VAL A 390 2.17 -8.51 24.06
CA VAL A 390 2.50 -7.62 25.18
C VAL A 390 1.96 -6.22 24.95
N ASP A 391 2.21 -5.63 23.79
CA ASP A 391 1.76 -4.30 23.41
C ASP A 391 0.23 -4.16 23.52
N LYS A 392 -0.50 -5.16 23.00
CA LYS A 392 -1.97 -5.24 23.08
C LYS A 392 -2.51 -5.73 24.41
N LYS A 393 -1.66 -5.97 25.40
CA LYS A 393 -2.03 -6.51 26.72
C LYS A 393 -2.74 -7.86 26.67
N VAL A 394 -2.52 -8.62 25.59
CA VAL A 394 -3.03 -9.98 25.41
C VAL A 394 -2.31 -10.93 26.36
N THR A 395 -1.00 -10.72 26.54
CA THR A 395 -0.17 -11.47 27.48
C THR A 395 0.73 -10.56 28.32
N SER A 396 1.08 -11.00 29.51
CA SER A 396 2.10 -10.38 30.36
C SER A 396 3.27 -11.34 30.65
N GLY A 397 3.36 -12.45 29.89
CA GLY A 397 4.34 -13.50 30.15
C GLY A 397 3.90 -14.49 31.21
N LYS A 398 4.78 -15.47 31.49
CA LYS A 398 4.65 -16.42 32.60
C LYS A 398 5.15 -15.80 33.89
N THR A 399 6.18 -14.96 33.78
CA THR A 399 6.70 -14.09 34.84
C THR A 399 6.98 -12.72 34.25
N GLU A 400 7.44 -11.76 35.04
CA GLU A 400 7.85 -10.44 34.54
C GLU A 400 8.99 -10.51 33.51
N THR A 401 9.80 -11.56 33.53
CA THR A 401 10.99 -11.70 32.67
C THR A 401 10.99 -12.93 31.78
N THR A 402 9.98 -13.80 31.87
CA THR A 402 9.88 -15.02 31.04
C THR A 402 8.52 -15.17 30.39
N PHE A 403 8.52 -15.56 29.12
CA PHE A 403 7.33 -15.88 28.34
C PHE A 403 7.04 -17.38 28.31
N ALA A 404 8.08 -18.19 28.37
CA ALA A 404 8.07 -19.64 28.20
C ALA A 404 7.52 -20.10 26.84
N PRO A 405 8.17 -19.70 25.70
CA PRO A 405 7.65 -19.90 24.36
C PRO A 405 7.48 -21.37 23.96
N ASN A 406 8.17 -22.27 24.61
CA ASN A 406 8.11 -23.71 24.34
C ASN A 406 7.19 -24.49 25.29
N ASP A 407 6.58 -23.81 26.26
CA ASP A 407 5.64 -24.46 27.18
C ASP A 407 4.30 -24.72 26.47
N SER A 408 3.63 -25.78 26.92
CA SER A 408 2.27 -26.07 26.44
C SER A 408 1.29 -25.01 26.93
N CYS A 409 0.49 -24.46 26.05
CA CYS A 409 -0.59 -23.54 26.38
C CYS A 409 -1.79 -24.32 26.96
N THR A 410 -2.32 -23.90 28.10
CA THR A 410 -3.54 -24.49 28.65
C THR A 410 -4.80 -23.93 27.99
N ARG A 411 -5.93 -24.64 28.15
CA ARG A 411 -7.22 -24.17 27.62
C ARG A 411 -7.66 -22.84 28.25
N ALA A 412 -7.42 -22.66 29.55
CA ALA A 412 -7.65 -21.41 30.26
C ALA A 412 -6.81 -20.25 29.67
N GLN A 413 -5.52 -20.49 29.42
CA GLN A 413 -4.65 -19.49 28.79
C GLN A 413 -5.13 -19.14 27.38
N ALA A 414 -5.50 -20.12 26.57
CA ALA A 414 -5.96 -19.89 25.20
C ALA A 414 -7.20 -18.98 25.15
N VAL A 415 -8.25 -19.27 25.93
CA VAL A 415 -9.44 -18.41 25.95
C VAL A 415 -9.17 -17.05 26.57
N THR A 416 -8.25 -16.96 27.54
CA THR A 416 -7.85 -15.67 28.15
C THR A 416 -7.13 -14.78 27.13
N PHE A 417 -6.27 -15.34 26.29
CA PHE A 417 -5.61 -14.59 25.23
C PHE A 417 -6.64 -14.05 24.21
N LEU A 418 -7.60 -14.87 23.80
CA LEU A 418 -8.68 -14.46 22.89
C LEU A 418 -9.57 -13.36 23.49
N TRP A 419 -9.96 -13.51 24.75
CA TRP A 419 -10.76 -12.53 25.48
C TRP A 419 -10.05 -11.18 25.58
N ARG A 420 -8.76 -11.20 25.96
CA ARG A 420 -7.94 -9.99 26.02
C ARG A 420 -7.72 -9.36 24.65
N ALA A 421 -7.51 -10.16 23.60
CA ALA A 421 -7.40 -9.66 22.24
C ALA A 421 -8.70 -8.98 21.75
N ALA A 422 -9.85 -9.41 22.26
CA ALA A 422 -11.15 -8.78 22.04
C ALA A 422 -11.39 -7.51 22.90
N GLY A 423 -10.40 -7.07 23.68
CA GLY A 423 -10.51 -5.89 24.57
C GLY A 423 -11.09 -6.19 25.94
N SER A 424 -11.08 -7.45 26.38
CA SER A 424 -11.57 -7.90 27.69
C SER A 424 -13.03 -7.48 27.97
N PRO A 425 -13.99 -7.72 27.07
CA PRO A 425 -15.37 -7.34 27.30
C PRO A 425 -15.96 -8.05 28.52
N GLU A 426 -16.72 -7.34 29.36
CA GLU A 426 -17.41 -7.95 30.48
C GLU A 426 -18.50 -8.93 29.96
N PRO A 427 -18.49 -10.21 30.41
CA PRO A 427 -19.54 -11.14 30.04
C PRO A 427 -20.88 -10.71 30.60
N THR A 428 -21.97 -10.96 29.87
CA THR A 428 -23.34 -10.68 30.30
C THR A 428 -23.91 -11.80 31.15
N ALA A 429 -23.41 -13.03 30.93
CA ALA A 429 -23.77 -14.19 31.75
C ALA A 429 -23.11 -14.08 33.14
N SER A 430 -23.90 -14.32 34.19
CA SER A 430 -23.44 -14.29 35.59
C SER A 430 -23.23 -15.67 36.18
N GLU A 431 -23.71 -16.72 35.53
CA GLU A 431 -23.64 -18.09 36.04
C GLU A 431 -22.67 -18.95 35.23
N MET A 432 -21.68 -19.52 35.92
CA MET A 432 -20.74 -20.49 35.38
C MET A 432 -21.35 -21.89 35.36
N THR A 433 -21.48 -22.52 34.22
CA THR A 433 -22.01 -23.87 34.06
C THR A 433 -20.96 -24.95 34.36
N PHE A 434 -19.67 -24.62 34.27
CA PHE A 434 -18.58 -25.57 34.48
C PHE A 434 -18.17 -25.65 35.96
N THR A 435 -18.19 -26.84 36.51
CA THR A 435 -17.87 -27.09 37.94
C THR A 435 -16.37 -26.99 38.25
N ASP A 436 -15.52 -27.06 37.24
CA ASP A 436 -14.06 -27.00 37.32
C ASP A 436 -13.47 -25.62 37.04
N VAL A 437 -14.30 -24.60 36.77
CA VAL A 437 -13.89 -23.20 36.65
C VAL A 437 -14.08 -22.53 38.01
N LYS A 438 -12.98 -22.11 38.63
CA LYS A 438 -13.01 -21.43 39.92
C LYS A 438 -13.46 -19.98 39.75
N ALA A 439 -14.39 -19.54 40.57
CA ALA A 439 -14.73 -18.13 40.69
C ALA A 439 -13.49 -17.28 41.02
N ASP A 440 -13.45 -16.07 40.52
CA ASP A 440 -12.36 -15.11 40.70
C ASP A 440 -10.97 -15.58 40.20
N SER A 441 -10.92 -16.67 39.40
CA SER A 441 -9.70 -17.03 38.72
C SER A 441 -9.43 -16.06 37.55
N TYR A 442 -8.16 -15.96 37.11
CA TYR A 442 -7.78 -15.06 36.02
C TYR A 442 -8.48 -15.34 34.68
N TYR A 443 -9.13 -16.51 34.58
CA TYR A 443 -9.80 -17.01 33.38
C TYR A 443 -11.32 -17.14 33.52
N ASP A 444 -11.94 -16.90 34.67
CA ASP A 444 -13.37 -17.10 34.85
C ASP A 444 -14.22 -16.26 33.90
N LYS A 445 -13.95 -14.97 33.84
CA LYS A 445 -14.60 -14.03 32.88
C LYS A 445 -14.32 -14.40 31.44
N ALA A 446 -13.11 -14.82 31.13
CA ALA A 446 -12.72 -15.24 29.79
C ALA A 446 -13.48 -16.49 29.33
N VAL A 447 -13.68 -17.45 30.24
CA VAL A 447 -14.47 -18.67 29.97
C VAL A 447 -15.95 -18.33 29.77
N LEU A 448 -16.55 -17.51 30.66
CA LEU A 448 -17.93 -17.02 30.50
C LEU A 448 -18.15 -16.35 29.15
N TRP A 449 -17.27 -15.39 28.82
CA TRP A 449 -17.30 -14.70 27.53
C TRP A 449 -17.16 -15.66 26.34
N ALA A 450 -16.26 -16.64 26.41
CA ALA A 450 -16.05 -17.60 25.34
C ALA A 450 -17.23 -18.53 25.12
N VAL A 451 -17.97 -18.89 26.19
CA VAL A 451 -19.22 -19.66 26.10
C VAL A 451 -20.33 -18.82 25.48
N GLU A 452 -20.53 -17.61 25.99
CA GLU A 452 -21.53 -16.65 25.52
C GLU A 452 -21.40 -16.36 24.01
N ASN A 453 -20.15 -16.19 23.54
CA ASN A 453 -19.82 -15.96 22.13
C ASN A 453 -19.67 -17.26 21.31
N LYS A 454 -20.05 -18.41 21.87
CA LYS A 454 -20.00 -19.72 21.20
C LYS A 454 -18.61 -20.15 20.72
N ILE A 455 -17.55 -19.58 21.32
CA ILE A 455 -16.15 -19.91 21.01
C ILE A 455 -15.85 -21.31 21.57
N THR A 456 -16.38 -21.62 22.73
CA THR A 456 -16.27 -22.96 23.35
C THR A 456 -17.60 -23.42 23.94
N SER A 457 -17.79 -24.73 24.03
CA SER A 457 -18.89 -25.39 24.76
C SER A 457 -18.37 -26.30 25.88
N GLY A 458 -17.09 -26.15 26.27
CA GLY A 458 -16.47 -27.04 27.25
C GLY A 458 -15.90 -28.32 26.63
N MET A 459 -15.44 -29.21 27.51
CA MET A 459 -15.13 -30.61 27.17
C MET A 459 -16.34 -31.52 27.39
N SER A 460 -17.26 -31.11 28.24
CA SER A 460 -18.60 -31.65 28.45
C SER A 460 -19.52 -30.52 28.92
N ASP A 461 -20.78 -30.82 29.18
CA ASP A 461 -21.77 -29.84 29.66
C ASP A 461 -21.38 -29.22 31.02
N THR A 462 -20.55 -29.89 31.81
CA THR A 462 -20.18 -29.46 33.16
C THR A 462 -18.67 -29.27 33.37
N LEU A 463 -17.84 -29.55 32.36
CA LEU A 463 -16.38 -29.48 32.46
C LEU A 463 -15.77 -28.65 31.35
N PHE A 464 -14.98 -27.63 31.70
CA PHE A 464 -14.18 -26.84 30.79
C PHE A 464 -12.76 -27.40 30.59
N ALA A 465 -12.20 -28.04 31.64
CA ALA A 465 -10.83 -28.53 31.75
C ALA A 465 -9.78 -27.38 31.59
N PRO A 466 -9.75 -26.40 32.51
CA PRO A 466 -8.92 -25.19 32.38
C PRO A 466 -7.42 -25.48 32.25
N ASP A 467 -6.92 -26.46 33.01
CA ASP A 467 -5.51 -26.83 33.10
C ASP A 467 -5.06 -27.84 32.02
N ALA A 468 -6.01 -28.37 31.23
CA ALA A 468 -5.68 -29.29 30.16
C ALA A 468 -4.94 -28.55 29.01
N THR A 469 -3.94 -29.23 28.44
CA THR A 469 -3.21 -28.71 27.27
C THR A 469 -4.17 -28.45 26.10
N CYS A 470 -4.11 -27.26 25.51
CA CYS A 470 -4.87 -26.89 24.35
C CYS A 470 -4.14 -27.36 23.08
N SER A 471 -4.76 -28.27 22.33
CA SER A 471 -4.18 -28.74 21.06
C SER A 471 -4.25 -27.66 19.98
N ARG A 472 -3.40 -27.77 18.93
CA ARG A 472 -3.45 -26.89 17.76
C ARG A 472 -4.84 -26.86 17.14
N SER A 473 -5.50 -28.02 17.01
CA SER A 473 -6.87 -28.12 16.48
C SER A 473 -7.89 -27.37 17.34
N GLN A 474 -7.74 -27.37 18.65
CA GLN A 474 -8.61 -26.61 19.56
C GLN A 474 -8.35 -25.11 19.45
N ILE A 475 -7.08 -24.67 19.38
CA ILE A 475 -6.74 -23.24 19.23
C ILE A 475 -7.32 -22.67 17.92
N VAL A 476 -7.09 -23.34 16.79
CA VAL A 476 -7.64 -22.87 15.51
C VAL A 476 -9.18 -22.90 15.48
N THR A 477 -9.80 -23.85 16.18
CA THR A 477 -11.26 -23.88 16.32
C THR A 477 -11.79 -22.70 17.13
N PHE A 478 -11.11 -22.31 18.20
CA PHE A 478 -11.46 -21.14 18.99
C PHE A 478 -11.34 -19.85 18.16
N LEU A 479 -10.23 -19.66 17.44
CA LEU A 479 -10.02 -18.54 16.55
C LEU A 479 -11.09 -18.46 15.45
N TYR A 480 -11.37 -19.58 14.80
CA TYR A 480 -12.38 -19.70 13.76
C TYR A 480 -13.77 -19.29 14.25
N ARG A 481 -14.18 -19.79 15.43
CA ARG A 481 -15.47 -19.47 16.05
C ARG A 481 -15.53 -18.00 16.50
N MET A 482 -14.44 -17.46 17.01
CA MET A 482 -14.32 -16.03 17.35
C MET A 482 -14.59 -15.13 16.14
N GLN A 483 -14.24 -15.58 14.93
CA GLN A 483 -14.52 -14.89 13.65
C GLN A 483 -15.87 -15.28 13.03
N ASN A 484 -16.82 -15.79 13.81
CA ASN A 484 -18.15 -16.21 13.38
C ASN A 484 -18.13 -17.33 12.33
N SER A 485 -17.15 -18.21 12.37
CA SER A 485 -17.04 -19.43 11.56
C SER A 485 -17.20 -19.17 10.05
N PRO A 486 -16.33 -18.33 9.44
CA PRO A 486 -16.43 -17.99 8.01
C PRO A 486 -16.25 -19.22 7.12
N GLU A 487 -17.03 -19.32 6.04
CA GLU A 487 -16.87 -20.41 5.08
C GLU A 487 -15.49 -20.39 4.42
N SER A 488 -14.84 -21.54 4.35
CA SER A 488 -13.61 -21.74 3.57
C SER A 488 -13.89 -22.62 2.37
N LYS A 489 -13.45 -22.15 1.19
CA LYS A 489 -13.50 -22.91 -0.08
C LYS A 489 -12.14 -23.55 -0.42
N ALA A 490 -11.18 -23.47 0.50
CA ALA A 490 -9.85 -23.97 0.27
C ALA A 490 -9.80 -25.50 0.23
N GLU A 491 -9.04 -26.06 -0.71
CA GLU A 491 -8.71 -27.48 -0.72
C GLU A 491 -7.82 -27.81 0.48
N ASN A 492 -8.02 -28.98 1.06
CA ASN A 492 -7.25 -29.42 2.21
C ASN A 492 -5.83 -29.89 1.80
N PRO A 493 -4.77 -29.14 2.12
CA PRO A 493 -3.39 -29.55 1.80
C PRO A 493 -2.78 -30.49 2.85
N PHE A 494 -3.50 -30.75 3.97
CA PHE A 494 -2.96 -31.52 5.09
C PHE A 494 -3.44 -32.96 5.08
N THR A 495 -2.51 -33.89 5.14
CA THR A 495 -2.84 -35.33 5.11
C THR A 495 -3.37 -35.87 6.44
N ASP A 496 -3.14 -35.12 7.54
CA ASP A 496 -3.56 -35.46 8.90
C ASP A 496 -4.85 -34.76 9.36
N VAL A 497 -5.44 -33.93 8.50
CA VAL A 497 -6.73 -33.26 8.74
C VAL A 497 -7.83 -33.99 7.96
N LYS A 498 -8.62 -34.81 8.67
CA LYS A 498 -9.75 -35.53 8.05
C LYS A 498 -10.90 -34.57 7.76
N ALA A 499 -11.58 -34.75 6.62
CA ALA A 499 -12.66 -33.88 6.17
C ALA A 499 -13.86 -33.83 7.14
N ASP A 500 -14.10 -34.90 7.90
CA ASP A 500 -15.16 -35.01 8.90
C ASP A 500 -14.75 -34.58 10.32
N ALA A 501 -13.51 -34.13 10.50
CA ALA A 501 -13.05 -33.65 11.80
C ALA A 501 -13.73 -32.34 12.17
N TYR A 502 -14.11 -32.18 13.45
CA TYR A 502 -14.77 -30.96 13.96
C TYR A 502 -13.98 -29.68 13.73
N TYR A 503 -12.68 -29.80 13.51
CA TYR A 503 -11.76 -28.70 13.27
C TYR A 503 -11.38 -28.51 11.79
N ALA A 504 -11.88 -29.32 10.88
CA ALA A 504 -11.46 -29.29 9.46
C ALA A 504 -11.68 -27.91 8.84
N ASN A 505 -12.88 -27.37 8.93
CA ASN A 505 -13.21 -26.03 8.41
C ASN A 505 -12.40 -24.93 9.10
N ALA A 506 -12.13 -25.08 10.40
CA ALA A 506 -11.32 -24.13 11.14
C ALA A 506 -9.86 -24.10 10.64
N VAL A 507 -9.27 -25.26 10.40
CA VAL A 507 -7.90 -25.36 9.86
C VAL A 507 -7.83 -24.75 8.47
N LEU A 508 -8.77 -25.04 7.59
CA LEU A 508 -8.80 -24.52 6.23
C LEU A 508 -9.03 -23.01 6.20
N SER A 509 -9.92 -22.49 7.03
CA SER A 509 -10.20 -21.06 7.12
C SER A 509 -8.99 -20.28 7.64
N VAL A 510 -8.36 -20.71 8.73
CA VAL A 510 -7.21 -20.00 9.34
C VAL A 510 -5.95 -20.10 8.49
N SER A 511 -5.78 -21.18 7.72
CA SER A 511 -4.60 -21.35 6.85
C SER A 511 -4.58 -20.44 5.61
N TYR A 512 -5.74 -19.92 5.18
CA TYR A 512 -5.88 -19.11 3.98
C TYR A 512 -6.31 -17.66 4.25
N THR A 513 -6.79 -17.34 5.44
CA THR A 513 -7.00 -15.97 5.87
C THR A 513 -5.75 -15.49 6.60
N HIS A 514 -5.11 -14.46 6.09
CA HIS A 514 -4.14 -13.70 6.88
C HIS A 514 -4.91 -13.01 8.01
N LEU A 515 -4.98 -13.69 9.17
CA LEU A 515 -5.46 -13.10 10.41
C LEU A 515 -4.41 -12.11 10.93
#